data_37f7175502b21d8535fabbb2ab427a83
#
_entry.id   37f7175502b21d8535fabbb2ab427a83
#
_cell.length_a   1.000
_cell.length_b   1.000
_cell.length_c   1.000
_cell.angle_alpha   90.00
_cell.angle_beta   90.00
_cell.angle_gamma   90.00
#
_symmetry.space_group_name_H-M   'P 1'
#
loop_
_entity.id
_entity.type
_entity.pdbx_description
1 polymer ?
#
loop_
_entity_poly.entity_id
_entity_poly.type
_entity_poly.pdbx_seq_one_letter_code
_entity_poly.pdbx_strand_id
1 'polypeptide(L)'
;MWGGHISMVLEDYLFEVESSDLFDRGFGHTGFNFLERTELFEGSIITNPPYSLADEFVKKAIEIQKGTGIIAMLFQLQWITAQKRAVFEPYLSDIYILRGREGCGKNGDFSTVLRAINYAWFVFRRDFEGVKEVHIL
;
A
#
# COMPACT_ATOMS: atom_id res chain seq x y z
N MET A 1 -8.51 0.69 -4.66
CA MET A 1 -7.79 1.08 -5.88
C MET A 1 -8.77 1.69 -6.86
N TRP A 2 -8.51 2.90 -7.26
CA TRP A 2 -9.44 3.67 -8.10
C TRP A 2 -9.23 3.34 -9.57
N GLY A 3 -10.24 2.74 -10.22
CA GLY A 3 -10.25 2.51 -11.66
C GLY A 3 -9.12 1.64 -12.24
N GLY A 4 -8.48 0.84 -11.43
CA GLY A 4 -7.45 -0.10 -11.90
C GLY A 4 -6.10 0.50 -12.27
N HIS A 5 -5.80 1.74 -11.86
CA HIS A 5 -4.54 2.42 -12.25
C HIS A 5 -3.27 1.64 -11.87
N ILE A 6 -3.22 1.08 -10.67
CA ILE A 6 -2.07 0.27 -10.22
C ILE A 6 -1.95 -0.98 -11.09
N SER A 7 -3.06 -1.66 -11.34
CA SER A 7 -3.08 -2.87 -12.16
C SER A 7 -2.61 -2.61 -13.58
N MET A 8 -3.08 -1.51 -14.20
CA MET A 8 -2.66 -1.14 -15.55
C MET A 8 -1.14 -0.89 -15.64
N VAL A 9 -0.57 -0.21 -14.65
CA VAL A 9 0.88 0.03 -14.61
C VAL A 9 1.64 -1.29 -14.48
N LEU A 10 1.20 -2.19 -13.60
CA LEU A 10 1.83 -3.49 -13.42
C LEU A 10 1.75 -4.36 -14.68
N GLU A 11 0.61 -4.34 -15.35
CA GLU A 11 0.42 -5.06 -16.62
C GLU A 11 1.34 -4.51 -17.71
N ASP A 12 1.56 -3.20 -17.78
CA ASP A 12 2.51 -2.57 -18.72
C ASP A 12 3.95 -3.05 -18.50
N TYR A 13 4.30 -3.46 -17.28
CA TYR A 13 5.60 -4.09 -16.97
C TYR A 13 5.57 -5.62 -17.09
N LEU A 14 4.58 -6.19 -17.77
CA LEU A 14 4.44 -7.63 -18.06
C LEU A 14 4.21 -8.50 -16.82
N PHE A 15 3.67 -7.95 -15.75
CA PHE A 15 3.22 -8.75 -14.62
C PHE A 15 1.85 -9.36 -14.89
N GLU A 16 1.64 -10.57 -14.41
CA GLU A 16 0.31 -11.18 -14.37
C GLU A 16 -0.43 -10.61 -13.15
N VAL A 17 -1.56 -9.93 -13.38
CA VAL A 17 -2.27 -9.17 -12.34
C VAL A 17 -3.70 -9.68 -12.18
N GLU A 18 -4.04 -10.04 -10.92
CA GLU A 18 -5.40 -10.28 -10.49
C GLU A 18 -5.90 -9.05 -9.73
N SER A 19 -6.96 -8.43 -10.20
CA SER A 19 -7.52 -7.23 -9.60
C SER A 19 -8.89 -7.51 -8.98
N SER A 20 -9.12 -6.97 -7.77
CA SER A 20 -10.39 -7.11 -7.07
C SER A 20 -10.76 -5.85 -6.30
N ASP A 21 -12.05 -5.61 -6.14
CA ASP A 21 -12.59 -4.50 -5.35
C ASP A 21 -13.91 -4.95 -4.69
N LEU A 22 -14.26 -4.32 -3.60
CA LEU A 22 -15.57 -4.52 -2.95
C LEU A 22 -16.70 -3.90 -3.77
N PHE A 23 -16.44 -2.77 -4.40
CA PHE A 23 -17.41 -2.02 -5.20
C PHE A 23 -17.11 -2.16 -6.68
N ASP A 24 -18.17 -2.16 -7.51
CA ASP A 24 -18.00 -2.13 -8.96
C ASP A 24 -17.56 -0.74 -9.41
N ARG A 25 -16.29 -0.64 -9.80
CA ARG A 25 -15.68 0.56 -10.37
C ARG A 25 -15.32 0.36 -11.84
N GLY A 26 -15.88 -0.67 -12.48
CA GLY A 26 -15.63 -1.00 -13.87
C GLY A 26 -14.31 -1.71 -14.14
N PHE A 27 -13.66 -2.25 -13.11
CA PHE A 27 -12.38 -2.95 -13.27
C PHE A 27 -12.21 -4.07 -12.24
N GLY A 28 -11.74 -5.23 -12.72
CA GLY A 28 -11.44 -6.38 -11.88
C GLY A 28 -12.66 -7.12 -11.34
N HIS A 29 -12.43 -7.99 -10.38
CA HIS A 29 -13.48 -8.74 -9.69
C HIS A 29 -14.18 -7.85 -8.67
N THR A 30 -15.50 -7.77 -8.73
CA THR A 30 -16.31 -6.94 -7.85
C THR A 30 -17.01 -7.75 -6.76
N GLY A 31 -17.47 -7.06 -5.72
CA GLY A 31 -18.10 -7.72 -4.57
C GLY A 31 -17.14 -8.52 -3.70
N PHE A 32 -15.82 -8.31 -3.88
CA PHE A 32 -14.79 -9.03 -3.15
C PHE A 32 -14.29 -8.20 -1.96
N ASN A 33 -14.59 -8.68 -0.76
CA ASN A 33 -14.08 -8.06 0.46
C ASN A 33 -12.73 -8.72 0.84
N PHE A 34 -11.65 -7.98 0.66
CA PHE A 34 -10.31 -8.44 0.98
C PHE A 34 -10.17 -8.92 2.43
N LEU A 35 -10.82 -8.24 3.38
CA LEU A 35 -10.74 -8.58 4.81
C LEU A 35 -11.39 -9.92 5.17
N GLU A 36 -12.29 -10.42 4.32
CA GLU A 36 -12.95 -11.71 4.51
C GLU A 36 -12.20 -12.87 3.85
N ARG A 37 -11.12 -12.57 3.12
CA ARG A 37 -10.36 -13.61 2.43
C ARG A 37 -9.67 -14.54 3.43
N THR A 38 -9.86 -15.84 3.23
CA THR A 38 -9.21 -16.89 4.02
C THR A 38 -8.21 -17.71 3.22
N GLU A 39 -8.30 -17.67 1.88
CA GLU A 39 -7.41 -18.41 1.00
C GLU A 39 -6.02 -17.80 0.98
N LEU A 40 -5.00 -18.63 1.06
CA LEU A 40 -3.62 -18.20 0.90
C LEU A 40 -3.38 -17.75 -0.53
N PHE A 41 -2.61 -16.69 -0.67
CA PHE A 41 -2.24 -16.12 -1.96
C PHE A 41 -0.73 -16.21 -2.16
N GLU A 42 -0.31 -16.87 -3.21
CA GLU A 42 1.07 -16.97 -3.62
C GLU A 42 1.37 -15.87 -4.64
N GLY A 43 2.15 -14.89 -4.24
CA GLY A 43 2.43 -13.73 -5.05
C GLY A 43 2.47 -12.46 -4.21
N SER A 44 2.58 -11.33 -4.87
CA SER A 44 2.65 -10.03 -4.21
C SER A 44 1.26 -9.40 -4.10
N ILE A 45 1.03 -8.70 -3.00
CA ILE A 45 -0.20 -7.96 -2.74
C ILE A 45 0.13 -6.48 -2.77
N ILE A 46 -0.50 -5.72 -3.66
CA ILE A 46 -0.26 -4.29 -3.82
C ILE A 46 -1.60 -3.57 -3.77
N THR A 47 -1.75 -2.62 -2.85
CA THR A 47 -3.01 -1.91 -2.70
C THR A 47 -2.85 -0.54 -2.04
N ASN A 48 -3.84 0.31 -2.28
CA ASN A 48 -4.08 1.55 -1.54
C ASN A 48 -5.37 1.37 -0.73
N PRO A 49 -5.30 0.81 0.49
CA PRO A 49 -6.50 0.49 1.24
C PRO A 49 -7.20 1.72 1.80
N PRO A 50 -8.49 1.61 2.17
CA PRO A 50 -9.16 2.66 2.92
C PRO A 50 -8.38 3.00 4.19
N TYR A 51 -8.19 4.28 4.46
CA TYR A 51 -7.37 4.74 5.59
C TYR A 51 -7.86 4.21 6.94
N SER A 52 -9.17 4.20 7.14
CA SER A 52 -9.80 3.71 8.38
C SER A 52 -9.60 2.20 8.62
N LEU A 53 -9.28 1.43 7.57
CA LEU A 53 -9.08 -0.01 7.62
C LEU A 53 -7.62 -0.43 7.36
N ALA A 54 -6.70 0.54 7.39
CA ALA A 54 -5.31 0.30 7.03
C ALA A 54 -4.66 -0.84 7.83
N ASP A 55 -4.85 -0.83 9.13
CA ASP A 55 -4.24 -1.83 10.02
C ASP A 55 -4.79 -3.23 9.75
N GLU A 56 -6.09 -3.34 9.53
CA GLU A 56 -6.77 -4.59 9.20
C GLU A 56 -6.29 -5.14 7.85
N PHE A 57 -6.06 -4.26 6.85
CA PHE A 57 -5.51 -4.67 5.56
C PHE A 57 -4.09 -5.21 5.68
N VAL A 58 -3.22 -4.55 6.45
CA VAL A 58 -1.85 -5.05 6.68
C VAL A 58 -1.88 -6.40 7.36
N LYS A 59 -2.66 -6.53 8.41
CA LYS A 59 -2.81 -7.79 9.15
C LYS A 59 -3.29 -8.91 8.25
N LYS A 60 -4.34 -8.67 7.47
CA LYS A 60 -4.89 -9.65 6.55
C LYS A 60 -3.88 -10.04 5.47
N ALA A 61 -3.18 -9.09 4.89
CA ALA A 61 -2.18 -9.37 3.87
C ALA A 61 -1.05 -10.26 4.41
N ILE A 62 -0.54 -9.97 5.60
CA ILE A 62 0.48 -10.80 6.26
C ILE A 62 -0.05 -12.22 6.51
N GLU A 63 -1.31 -12.33 6.91
CA GLU A 63 -1.96 -13.61 7.21
C GLU A 63 -2.11 -14.50 5.97
N ILE A 64 -2.51 -13.94 4.83
CA ILE A 64 -2.85 -14.73 3.63
C ILE A 64 -1.69 -14.85 2.62
N GLN A 65 -0.75 -13.91 2.60
CA GLN A 65 0.37 -13.96 1.66
C GLN A 65 1.32 -15.09 2.04
N LYS A 66 1.71 -15.88 1.07
CA LYS A 66 2.70 -16.94 1.24
C LYS A 66 3.76 -16.86 0.16
N GLY A 67 4.88 -17.51 0.41
CA GLY A 67 6.00 -17.54 -0.53
C GLY A 67 6.85 -16.28 -0.46
N THR A 68 7.55 -15.98 -1.54
CA THR A 68 8.57 -14.92 -1.61
C THR A 68 8.03 -13.58 -2.07
N GLY A 69 6.72 -13.44 -2.29
CA GLY A 69 6.11 -12.18 -2.70
C GLY A 69 6.20 -11.09 -1.64
N ILE A 70 5.96 -9.87 -2.06
CA ILE A 70 5.93 -8.70 -1.18
C ILE A 70 4.50 -8.24 -0.94
N ILE A 71 4.31 -7.50 0.14
CA ILE A 71 3.10 -6.75 0.41
C ILE A 71 3.47 -5.27 0.33
N ALA A 72 2.86 -4.52 -0.58
CA ALA A 72 3.11 -3.09 -0.72
C ALA A 72 1.81 -2.32 -0.54
N MET A 73 1.79 -1.42 0.42
CA MET A 73 0.61 -0.61 0.74
C MET A 73 0.96 0.87 0.80
N LEU A 74 0.10 1.69 0.19
CA LEU A 74 0.26 3.13 0.17
C LEU A 74 -0.44 3.75 1.36
N PHE A 75 0.34 4.42 2.22
CA PHE A 75 -0.16 5.12 3.39
C PHE A 75 0.46 6.51 3.50
N GLN A 76 -0.13 7.35 4.33
CA GLN A 76 0.53 8.56 4.78
C GLN A 76 1.83 8.20 5.50
N LEU A 77 2.88 8.99 5.30
CA LEU A 77 4.21 8.69 5.84
C LEU A 77 4.20 8.46 7.35
N GLN A 78 3.42 9.27 8.09
CA GLN A 78 3.33 9.16 9.53
C GLN A 78 2.55 7.92 10.03
N TRP A 79 1.96 7.13 9.15
CA TRP A 79 1.21 5.94 9.56
C TRP A 79 2.00 5.02 10.48
N ILE A 80 3.29 4.82 10.18
CA ILE A 80 4.14 3.89 10.94
C ILE A 80 4.47 4.40 12.35
N THR A 81 4.31 5.69 12.62
CA THR A 81 4.69 6.28 13.90
C THR A 81 3.73 5.94 15.05
N ALA A 82 2.54 5.46 14.76
CA ALA A 82 1.60 5.05 15.79
C ALA A 82 2.11 3.81 16.53
N GLN A 83 2.16 3.90 17.85
CA GLN A 83 2.75 2.86 18.69
C GLN A 83 2.08 1.49 18.53
N LYS A 84 0.78 1.46 18.29
CA LYS A 84 0.03 0.22 18.03
C LYS A 84 0.50 -0.54 16.78
N ARG A 85 1.22 0.12 15.88
CA ARG A 85 1.71 -0.45 14.62
C ARG A 85 3.10 -1.06 14.74
N ALA A 86 3.69 -0.97 15.91
CA ALA A 86 4.97 -1.65 16.19
C ALA A 86 4.92 -3.17 15.95
N VAL A 87 3.73 -3.77 16.02
CA VAL A 87 3.53 -5.19 15.73
C VAL A 87 3.85 -5.56 14.27
N PHE A 88 3.79 -4.59 13.36
CA PHE A 88 4.09 -4.81 11.95
C PHE A 88 5.57 -4.58 11.59
N GLU A 89 6.34 -3.96 12.48
CA GLU A 89 7.75 -3.66 12.22
C GLU A 89 8.61 -4.87 11.87
N PRO A 90 8.41 -6.07 12.48
CA PRO A 90 9.20 -7.24 12.09
C PRO A 90 9.02 -7.66 10.62
N TYR A 91 7.92 -7.28 10.01
CA TYR A 91 7.64 -7.59 8.61
C TYR A 91 8.03 -6.45 7.66
N LEU A 92 8.21 -5.24 8.17
CA LEU A 92 8.54 -4.07 7.36
C LEU A 92 9.96 -4.16 6.84
N SER A 93 10.13 -4.24 5.53
CA SER A 93 11.43 -4.33 4.88
C SER A 93 11.89 -3.01 4.28
N ASP A 94 11.00 -2.29 3.62
CA ASP A 94 11.32 -1.06 2.89
C ASP A 94 10.23 -0.03 3.05
N ILE A 95 10.63 1.24 2.96
CA ILE A 95 9.73 2.37 2.85
C ILE A 95 10.17 3.19 1.65
N TYR A 96 9.28 3.39 0.68
CA TYR A 96 9.52 4.25 -0.48
C TYR A 96 8.74 5.54 -0.31
N ILE A 97 9.44 6.60 0.08
CA ILE A 97 8.84 7.90 0.33
C ILE A 97 8.62 8.62 -0.99
N LEU A 98 7.38 9.02 -1.26
CA LEU A 98 7.05 9.84 -2.42
C LEU A 98 7.29 11.29 -2.06
N ARG A 99 8.11 11.98 -2.86
CA ARG A 99 8.31 13.41 -2.68
C ARG A 99 7.00 14.14 -2.95
N GLY A 100 6.67 15.09 -2.07
CA GLY A 100 5.57 16.00 -2.32
C GLY A 100 5.86 16.88 -3.54
N ARG A 101 4.81 17.40 -4.14
CA ARG A 101 4.95 18.36 -5.24
C ARG A 101 5.44 19.69 -4.66
N GLU A 102 6.62 20.11 -5.05
CA GLU A 102 7.15 21.43 -4.69
C GLU A 102 6.26 22.53 -5.29
N GLY A 103 6.01 23.56 -4.52
CA GLY A 103 5.35 24.77 -4.98
C GLY A 103 3.89 24.62 -5.42
N CYS A 104 3.21 23.57 -5.03
CA CYS A 104 1.84 23.29 -5.44
C CYS A 104 0.76 23.93 -4.57
N GLY A 105 1.01 25.11 -4.01
CA GLY A 105 -0.07 25.96 -3.57
C GLY A 105 -0.83 26.48 -4.79
N LYS A 106 -2.07 26.04 -5.03
CA LYS A 106 -2.92 26.69 -6.02
C LYS A 106 -3.01 28.18 -5.66
N ASN A 107 -2.68 29.04 -6.63
CA ASN A 107 -2.77 30.49 -6.47
C ASN A 107 -1.84 31.09 -5.39
N GLY A 108 -0.67 30.49 -5.13
CA GLY A 108 0.27 30.99 -4.14
C GLY A 108 -0.17 30.85 -2.69
N ASP A 109 -1.11 29.98 -2.42
CA ASP A 109 -1.57 29.68 -1.08
C ASP A 109 -0.62 28.72 -0.36
N PHE A 110 0.27 29.26 0.45
CA PHE A 110 1.22 28.51 1.26
C PHE A 110 0.56 27.62 2.32
N SER A 111 -0.69 27.90 2.70
CA SER A 111 -1.40 27.05 3.67
C SER A 111 -1.66 25.66 3.10
N THR A 112 -1.85 25.54 1.80
CA THR A 112 -2.00 24.27 1.09
C THR A 112 -0.68 23.48 1.08
N VAL A 113 0.45 24.17 0.93
CA VAL A 113 1.78 23.55 0.99
C VAL A 113 2.09 23.00 2.38
N LEU A 114 1.77 23.75 3.42
CA LEU A 114 1.96 23.34 4.82
C LEU A 114 1.08 22.16 5.22
N ARG A 115 -0.03 21.96 4.52
CA ARG A 115 -0.96 20.85 4.72
C ARG A 115 -0.71 19.68 3.76
N ALA A 116 0.35 19.74 2.94
CA ALA A 116 0.68 18.67 2.02
C ALA A 116 0.92 17.39 2.80
N ILE A 117 0.14 16.37 2.48
CA ILE A 117 0.27 15.04 3.08
C ILE A 117 1.30 14.28 2.25
N ASN A 118 2.35 13.80 2.91
CA ASN A 118 3.33 12.94 2.28
C ASN A 118 2.87 11.49 2.36
N TYR A 119 3.01 10.79 1.25
CA TYR A 119 2.70 9.36 1.14
C TYR A 119 3.96 8.54 0.94
N ALA A 120 3.88 7.30 1.33
CA ALA A 120 4.94 6.33 1.12
C ALA A 120 4.37 4.95 0.83
N TRP A 121 5.08 4.18 0.03
CA TRP A 121 4.84 2.76 -0.10
C TRP A 121 5.55 2.04 1.04
N PHE A 122 4.79 1.35 1.87
CA PHE A 122 5.30 0.47 2.92
C PHE A 122 5.34 -0.94 2.38
N VAL A 123 6.53 -1.54 2.37
CA VAL A 123 6.74 -2.89 1.85
C VAL A 123 6.98 -3.83 3.01
N PHE A 124 6.16 -4.87 3.08
CA PHE A 124 6.25 -5.91 4.10
C PHE A 124 6.61 -7.24 3.45
N ARG A 125 7.38 -8.04 4.18
CA ARG A 125 7.72 -9.41 3.80
C ARG A 125 7.45 -10.32 4.99
N ARG A 126 6.77 -11.43 4.75
CA ARG A 126 6.33 -12.36 5.81
C ARG A 126 7.50 -12.90 6.63
N ASP A 127 8.59 -13.27 5.97
CA ASP A 127 9.77 -13.86 6.60
C ASP A 127 10.98 -12.92 6.49
N PHE A 128 10.74 -11.63 6.74
CA PHE A 128 11.79 -10.63 6.60
C PHE A 128 12.88 -10.82 7.67
N GLU A 129 14.11 -10.95 7.19
CA GLU A 129 15.33 -10.89 8.00
C GLU A 129 16.27 -9.89 7.35
N GLY A 130 16.84 -8.99 8.14
CA GLY A 130 17.78 -8.01 7.64
C GLY A 130 17.52 -6.60 8.12
N VAL A 131 18.11 -5.64 7.42
CA VAL A 131 18.03 -4.22 7.74
C VAL A 131 16.92 -3.58 6.94
N LYS A 132 16.09 -2.79 7.61
CA LYS A 132 15.07 -1.98 6.94
C LYS A 132 15.72 -0.87 6.14
N GLU A 133 15.20 -0.64 4.94
CA GLU A 133 15.69 0.40 4.05
C GLU A 133 14.64 1.48 3.81
N VAL A 134 15.09 2.73 3.74
CA VAL A 134 14.26 3.86 3.38
C VAL A 134 14.78 4.46 2.08
N HIS A 135 13.88 4.62 1.11
CA HIS A 135 14.17 5.17 -0.21
C HIS A 135 13.36 6.45 -0.40
N ILE A 136 13.96 7.47 -0.96
CA ILE A 136 13.28 8.72 -1.31
C ILE A 136 13.24 8.83 -2.83
N LEU A 137 12.02 8.80 -3.36
CA LEU A 137 11.78 8.84 -4.79
C LEU A 137 11.68 10.26 -5.33
#